data_639f8709734f98803086a0fe197f3c4d
#
_entry.id   639f8709734f98803086a0fe197f3c4d
#
_cell.length_a   1.000
_cell.length_b   1.000
_cell.length_c   1.000
_cell.angle_alpha   90.00
_cell.angle_beta   90.00
_cell.angle_gamma   90.00
#
_symmetry.space_group_name_H-M   'P 1'
#
loop_
_entity.id
_entity.type
_entity.pdbx_description
1 polymer ?
#
loop_
_entity_poly.entity_id
_entity_poly.type
_entity_poly.pdbx_seq_one_letter_code
_entity_poly.pdbx_strand_id
1 'polypeptide(L)'
;MEPSRVMVTGCFDLLHSGHVAFLREAAKHGDLHVCIGSDSTVHALKGRWPINDQQERTYMLEALSCVHAVHINSGSGQMDFLNEFATIKPDVFVVNSDGHAEAKAALCARHGTRYVVLERIPHAGLKPRSTTALRNECTIPFRIDLAGGWLDQPFVSKHHPGSVLTVSIEPTHDFNDRSGMSSSTRKKAVALWRTHLPDGDREQLAKVLFGFENPPGTTEVSGSQDSIGIVFPGVNRLHYEGGYWPTHIESVNDEAVLSFIEQHLQLVPLGPRHDGYAVLSDTHIDAQGAMVLAKAAEDCW
;
A
#
# COMPACT_ATOMS: atom_id res chain seq x y z
N MET A 1 24.14 -38.69 6.54
CA MET A 1 24.41 -37.37 7.15
C MET A 1 23.13 -36.59 7.05
N GLU A 2 22.70 -35.96 8.12
CA GLU A 2 21.57 -35.02 8.05
C GLU A 2 21.95 -33.86 7.13
N PRO A 3 21.02 -33.37 6.33
CA PRO A 3 21.30 -32.23 5.48
C PRO A 3 21.63 -30.97 6.32
N SER A 4 22.53 -30.13 5.84
CA SER A 4 22.90 -28.89 6.53
C SER A 4 21.67 -27.96 6.62
N ARG A 5 21.44 -27.36 7.77
CA ARG A 5 20.36 -26.38 7.98
C ARG A 5 20.83 -25.01 7.51
N VAL A 6 20.12 -24.48 6.56
CA VAL A 6 20.40 -23.15 5.98
C VAL A 6 19.36 -22.17 6.47
N MET A 7 19.77 -21.00 6.92
CA MET A 7 18.88 -19.95 7.37
C MET A 7 19.06 -18.67 6.53
N VAL A 8 17.95 -18.07 6.14
CA VAL A 8 17.87 -16.73 5.59
C VAL A 8 16.88 -15.89 6.38
N THR A 9 17.06 -14.58 6.38
CA THR A 9 16.10 -13.67 7.01
C THR A 9 15.76 -12.50 6.07
N GLY A 10 14.52 -12.04 6.12
CA GLY A 10 14.05 -10.93 5.31
C GLY A 10 12.58 -10.57 5.52
N CYS A 11 12.13 -9.53 4.82
CA CYS A 11 10.72 -9.13 4.83
C CYS A 11 9.89 -9.98 3.86
N PHE A 12 10.39 -10.21 2.65
CA PHE A 12 9.75 -10.93 1.54
C PHE A 12 8.34 -10.40 1.19
N ASP A 13 8.11 -9.12 1.43
CA ASP A 13 6.91 -8.44 0.99
C ASP A 13 6.89 -8.31 -0.53
N LEU A 14 5.73 -8.54 -1.19
CA LEU A 14 5.62 -8.66 -2.64
C LEU A 14 6.64 -9.64 -3.22
N LEU A 15 6.42 -10.94 -2.99
CA LEU A 15 7.30 -11.98 -3.51
C LEU A 15 7.52 -11.82 -5.03
N HIS A 16 8.78 -11.75 -5.45
CA HIS A 16 9.16 -11.51 -6.84
C HIS A 16 10.34 -12.38 -7.26
N SER A 17 10.65 -12.41 -8.57
CA SER A 17 11.70 -13.25 -9.15
C SER A 17 13.07 -13.10 -8.47
N GLY A 18 13.42 -11.91 -7.99
CA GLY A 18 14.67 -11.68 -7.25
C GLY A 18 14.71 -12.41 -5.90
N HIS A 19 13.57 -12.46 -5.18
CA HIS A 19 13.47 -13.27 -3.96
C HIS A 19 13.59 -14.76 -4.27
N VAL A 20 12.90 -15.25 -5.31
CA VAL A 20 12.96 -16.67 -5.71
C VAL A 20 14.38 -17.06 -6.13
N ALA A 21 15.07 -16.21 -6.89
CA ALA A 21 16.46 -16.47 -7.29
C ALA A 21 17.38 -16.59 -6.07
N PHE A 22 17.27 -15.64 -5.12
CA PHE A 22 18.03 -15.67 -3.88
C PHE A 22 17.78 -16.94 -3.05
N LEU A 23 16.50 -17.30 -2.86
CA LEU A 23 16.12 -18.50 -2.07
C LEU A 23 16.62 -19.78 -2.72
N ARG A 24 16.56 -19.89 -4.06
CA ARG A 24 17.12 -21.03 -4.79
C ARG A 24 18.64 -21.16 -4.65
N GLU A 25 19.37 -20.04 -4.67
CA GLU A 25 20.82 -20.06 -4.43
C GLU A 25 21.13 -20.44 -2.98
N ALA A 26 20.40 -19.89 -2.01
CA ALA A 26 20.57 -20.26 -0.61
C ALA A 26 20.30 -21.75 -0.36
N ALA A 27 19.27 -22.32 -0.97
CA ALA A 27 18.90 -23.74 -0.85
C ALA A 27 19.95 -24.72 -1.38
N LYS A 28 20.91 -24.26 -2.19
CA LYS A 28 22.05 -25.11 -2.63
C LYS A 28 22.97 -25.51 -1.48
N HIS A 29 22.86 -24.85 -0.34
CA HIS A 29 23.67 -25.13 0.85
C HIS A 29 23.05 -26.15 1.80
N GLY A 30 21.78 -26.54 1.61
CA GLY A 30 21.06 -27.50 2.46
C GLY A 30 19.57 -27.16 2.62
N ASP A 31 18.95 -27.70 3.67
CA ASP A 31 17.54 -27.47 3.99
C ASP A 31 17.29 -26.01 4.38
N LEU A 32 16.54 -25.29 3.55
CA LEU A 32 16.36 -23.84 3.66
C LEU A 32 15.23 -23.49 4.64
N HIS A 33 15.58 -22.87 5.75
CA HIS A 33 14.68 -22.22 6.68
C HIS A 33 14.61 -20.71 6.39
N VAL A 34 13.42 -20.21 6.06
CA VAL A 34 13.19 -18.81 5.77
C VAL A 34 12.56 -18.14 6.98
N CYS A 35 13.26 -17.18 7.58
CA CYS A 35 12.79 -16.41 8.74
C CYS A 35 12.31 -15.05 8.28
N ILE A 36 11.02 -14.73 8.49
CA ILE A 36 10.41 -13.47 8.04
C ILE A 36 10.13 -12.55 9.21
N GLY A 37 10.41 -11.26 9.04
CA GLY A 37 10.01 -10.24 10.01
C GLY A 37 8.49 -10.19 10.17
N SER A 38 8.01 -10.11 11.43
CA SER A 38 6.58 -9.87 11.71
C SER A 38 6.12 -8.55 11.09
N ASP A 39 4.80 -8.38 10.90
CA ASP A 39 4.26 -7.15 10.34
C ASP A 39 4.63 -5.92 11.17
N SER A 40 4.60 -6.05 12.50
CA SER A 40 5.01 -4.99 13.42
C SER A 40 6.50 -4.66 13.31
N THR A 41 7.38 -5.66 13.15
CA THR A 41 8.81 -5.43 12.93
C THR A 41 9.05 -4.73 11.59
N VAL A 42 8.39 -5.16 10.52
CA VAL A 42 8.49 -4.50 9.20
C VAL A 42 8.03 -3.05 9.28
N HIS A 43 6.91 -2.80 9.96
CA HIS A 43 6.41 -1.45 10.17
C HIS A 43 7.41 -0.57 10.95
N ALA A 44 7.94 -1.07 12.05
CA ALA A 44 8.90 -0.34 12.88
C ALA A 44 10.22 -0.01 12.12
N LEU A 45 10.70 -0.94 11.27
CA LEU A 45 11.96 -0.76 10.53
C LEU A 45 11.82 0.09 9.26
N LYS A 46 10.66 0.02 8.59
CA LYS A 46 10.45 0.64 7.27
C LYS A 46 9.49 1.83 7.30
N GLY A 47 8.89 2.17 8.45
CA GLY A 47 7.90 3.23 8.58
C GLY A 47 6.58 2.95 7.85
N ARG A 48 6.34 1.70 7.41
CA ARG A 48 5.17 1.29 6.63
C ARG A 48 4.83 -0.17 6.85
N TRP A 49 3.55 -0.50 6.77
CA TRP A 49 3.07 -1.89 6.80
C TRP A 49 3.47 -2.64 5.52
N PRO A 50 3.70 -3.96 5.58
CA PRO A 50 3.82 -4.77 4.38
C PRO A 50 2.48 -4.78 3.61
N ILE A 51 2.53 -5.01 2.30
CA ILE A 51 1.32 -5.16 1.48
C ILE A 51 0.66 -6.50 1.78
N ASN A 52 1.47 -7.56 1.80
CA ASN A 52 1.02 -8.89 2.19
C ASN A 52 1.33 -9.08 3.68
N ASP A 53 0.32 -9.45 4.47
CA ASP A 53 0.51 -9.74 5.88
C ASP A 53 1.45 -10.94 6.09
N GLN A 54 1.91 -11.13 7.32
CA GLN A 54 2.89 -12.17 7.63
C GLN A 54 2.36 -13.59 7.33
N GLN A 55 1.05 -13.85 7.38
CA GLN A 55 0.45 -15.13 7.03
C GLN A 55 0.47 -15.36 5.52
N GLU A 56 0.09 -14.36 4.73
CA GLU A 56 0.19 -14.42 3.26
C GLU A 56 1.64 -14.62 2.80
N ARG A 57 2.59 -13.88 3.40
CA ARG A 57 4.01 -14.01 3.08
C ARG A 57 4.54 -15.41 3.42
N THR A 58 4.13 -15.97 4.57
CA THR A 58 4.45 -17.34 4.97
C THR A 58 3.90 -18.33 3.95
N TYR A 59 2.60 -18.25 3.64
CA TYR A 59 1.92 -19.14 2.71
C TYR A 59 2.58 -19.18 1.32
N MET A 60 2.94 -18.00 0.79
CA MET A 60 3.61 -17.93 -0.52
C MET A 60 5.02 -18.52 -0.50
N LEU A 61 5.77 -18.33 0.59
CA LEU A 61 7.12 -18.86 0.74
C LEU A 61 7.12 -20.38 0.91
N GLU A 62 6.16 -20.93 1.67
CA GLU A 62 5.99 -22.37 1.85
C GLU A 62 5.65 -23.10 0.54
N ALA A 63 5.00 -22.41 -0.42
CA ALA A 63 4.70 -22.95 -1.74
C ALA A 63 5.93 -23.10 -2.66
N LEU A 64 7.09 -22.54 -2.26
CA LEU A 64 8.32 -22.64 -3.05
C LEU A 64 9.03 -23.97 -2.80
N SER A 65 9.25 -24.74 -3.84
CA SER A 65 9.89 -26.07 -3.77
C SER A 65 11.33 -26.09 -3.18
N CYS A 66 11.99 -24.93 -3.12
CA CYS A 66 13.31 -24.78 -2.55
C CYS A 66 13.28 -24.41 -1.05
N VAL A 67 12.13 -24.19 -0.46
CA VAL A 67 11.96 -23.84 0.95
C VAL A 67 11.61 -25.09 1.75
N HIS A 68 12.35 -25.34 2.81
CA HIS A 68 12.09 -26.44 3.74
C HIS A 68 11.06 -26.04 4.80
N ALA A 69 11.21 -24.86 5.39
CA ALA A 69 10.28 -24.33 6.40
C ALA A 69 10.31 -22.80 6.44
N VAL A 70 9.21 -22.20 6.86
CA VAL A 70 9.09 -20.75 7.07
C VAL A 70 8.80 -20.47 8.55
N HIS A 71 9.43 -19.43 9.09
CA HIS A 71 9.29 -19.01 10.49
C HIS A 71 9.00 -17.52 10.55
N ILE A 72 7.99 -17.12 11.32
CA ILE A 72 7.75 -15.71 11.63
C ILE A 72 8.62 -15.35 12.84
N ASN A 73 9.49 -14.35 12.68
CA ASN A 73 10.39 -13.92 13.74
C ASN A 73 9.60 -13.38 14.95
N SER A 74 9.98 -13.84 16.12
CA SER A 74 9.36 -13.47 17.40
C SER A 74 10.01 -12.27 18.08
N GLY A 75 11.17 -11.83 17.59
CA GLY A 75 11.91 -10.69 18.09
C GLY A 75 11.49 -9.35 17.47
N SER A 76 12.33 -8.32 17.63
CA SER A 76 12.13 -7.01 17.08
C SER A 76 13.43 -6.38 16.57
N GLY A 77 13.32 -5.35 15.73
CA GLY A 77 14.48 -4.64 15.17
C GLY A 77 15.23 -5.44 14.10
N GLN A 78 16.45 -5.04 13.80
CA GLN A 78 17.26 -5.66 12.72
C GLN A 78 17.71 -7.09 13.01
N MET A 79 17.71 -7.52 14.25
CA MET A 79 18.08 -8.84 14.71
C MET A 79 16.88 -9.61 15.29
N ASP A 80 15.72 -9.41 14.73
CA ASP A 80 14.43 -9.97 15.18
C ASP A 80 14.37 -11.50 15.15
N PHE A 81 15.30 -12.14 14.46
CA PHE A 81 15.40 -13.59 14.23
C PHE A 81 16.23 -14.35 15.28
N LEU A 82 16.69 -13.72 16.35
CA LEU A 82 17.62 -14.36 17.32
C LEU A 82 17.03 -15.61 17.98
N ASN A 83 15.74 -15.64 18.27
CA ASN A 83 15.08 -16.80 18.88
C ASN A 83 15.01 -17.96 17.88
N GLU A 84 14.67 -17.68 16.63
CA GLU A 84 14.62 -18.65 15.54
C GLU A 84 16.02 -19.17 15.22
N PHE A 85 17.05 -18.30 15.24
CA PHE A 85 18.44 -18.72 15.08
C PHE A 85 18.88 -19.70 16.18
N ALA A 86 18.52 -19.42 17.43
CA ALA A 86 18.85 -20.30 18.57
C ALA A 86 18.11 -21.64 18.49
N THR A 87 16.90 -21.67 17.92
CA THR A 87 16.07 -22.88 17.77
C THR A 87 16.53 -23.72 16.59
N ILE A 88 16.72 -23.10 15.41
CA ILE A 88 17.13 -23.77 14.18
C ILE A 88 18.57 -24.26 14.27
N LYS A 89 19.45 -23.48 14.92
CA LYS A 89 20.89 -23.72 15.00
C LYS A 89 21.49 -23.96 13.60
N PRO A 90 21.43 -22.94 12.71
CA PRO A 90 21.81 -23.12 11.32
C PRO A 90 23.30 -23.40 11.17
N ASP A 91 23.64 -24.32 10.28
CA ASP A 91 25.02 -24.59 9.87
C ASP A 91 25.51 -23.50 8.90
N VAL A 92 24.57 -22.91 8.15
CA VAL A 92 24.84 -21.84 7.18
C VAL A 92 23.80 -20.74 7.32
N PHE A 93 24.26 -19.49 7.40
CA PHE A 93 23.42 -18.29 7.38
C PHE A 93 23.71 -17.51 6.10
N VAL A 94 22.70 -17.33 5.24
CA VAL A 94 22.87 -16.71 3.92
C VAL A 94 22.16 -15.37 3.89
N VAL A 95 22.83 -14.35 3.39
CA VAL A 95 22.28 -13.01 3.13
C VAL A 95 22.61 -12.54 1.71
N ASN A 96 21.82 -11.62 1.19
CA ASN A 96 22.25 -10.83 0.05
C ASN A 96 23.23 -9.73 0.47
N SER A 97 24.00 -9.19 -0.46
CA SER A 97 24.93 -8.08 -0.24
C SER A 97 24.26 -6.87 0.42
N ASP A 98 23.01 -6.55 0.07
CA ASP A 98 22.21 -5.49 0.67
C ASP A 98 21.65 -5.82 2.09
N GLY A 99 21.65 -7.10 2.45
CA GLY A 99 21.25 -7.58 3.78
C GLY A 99 22.42 -7.89 4.71
N HIS A 100 23.66 -7.65 4.24
CA HIS A 100 24.87 -7.84 5.06
C HIS A 100 24.89 -6.86 6.25
N ALA A 101 25.32 -7.38 7.41
CA ALA A 101 25.57 -6.59 8.61
C ALA A 101 26.62 -7.27 9.48
N GLU A 102 27.56 -6.48 10.00
CA GLU A 102 28.62 -6.97 10.89
C GLU A 102 28.08 -7.72 12.12
N ALA A 103 26.95 -7.27 12.67
CA ALA A 103 26.28 -7.92 13.80
C ALA A 103 25.84 -9.36 13.46
N LYS A 104 25.38 -9.62 12.22
CA LYS A 104 25.01 -10.94 11.73
C LYS A 104 26.24 -11.83 11.57
N ALA A 105 27.30 -11.29 10.97
CA ALA A 105 28.57 -11.99 10.81
C ALA A 105 29.18 -12.39 12.17
N ALA A 106 29.19 -11.47 13.13
CA ALA A 106 29.67 -11.70 14.49
C ALA A 106 28.81 -12.74 15.25
N LEU A 107 27.48 -12.74 15.05
CA LEU A 107 26.59 -13.77 15.60
C LEU A 107 26.98 -15.14 15.06
N CYS A 108 27.11 -15.28 13.73
CA CYS A 108 27.48 -16.53 13.09
C CYS A 108 28.85 -17.04 13.58
N ALA A 109 29.85 -16.18 13.68
CA ALA A 109 31.19 -16.53 14.17
C ALA A 109 31.13 -17.08 15.60
N ARG A 110 30.35 -16.50 16.50
CA ARG A 110 30.19 -16.96 17.89
C ARG A 110 29.55 -18.34 17.99
N HIS A 111 28.71 -18.72 17.02
CA HIS A 111 27.98 -20.00 17.03
C HIS A 111 28.56 -21.05 16.08
N GLY A 112 29.69 -20.76 15.40
CA GLY A 112 30.29 -21.67 14.44
C GLY A 112 29.46 -21.84 13.14
N THR A 113 28.51 -20.95 12.90
CA THR A 113 27.69 -20.93 11.71
C THR A 113 28.46 -20.28 10.55
N ARG A 114 28.46 -20.92 9.39
CA ARG A 114 29.07 -20.34 8.17
C ARG A 114 28.22 -19.18 7.65
N TYR A 115 28.80 -18.00 7.60
CA TYR A 115 28.14 -16.80 7.05
C TYR A 115 28.45 -16.65 5.57
N VAL A 116 27.42 -16.56 4.72
CA VAL A 116 27.56 -16.49 3.26
C VAL A 116 26.85 -15.24 2.77
N VAL A 117 27.56 -14.42 2.00
CA VAL A 117 26.99 -13.24 1.33
C VAL A 117 26.87 -13.56 -0.16
N LEU A 118 25.66 -13.47 -0.69
CA LEU A 118 25.37 -13.68 -2.11
C LEU A 118 25.21 -12.34 -2.83
N GLU A 119 25.73 -12.28 -4.06
CA GLU A 119 25.41 -11.16 -4.95
C GLU A 119 23.99 -11.27 -5.49
N ARG A 120 23.38 -10.13 -5.72
CA ARG A 120 22.00 -10.04 -6.22
C ARG A 120 21.97 -10.25 -7.73
N ILE A 121 21.96 -11.50 -8.16
CA ILE A 121 21.96 -11.88 -9.57
C ILE A 121 20.54 -12.28 -9.98
N PRO A 122 19.90 -11.58 -10.96
CA PRO A 122 18.61 -11.99 -11.49
C PRO A 122 18.73 -13.36 -12.18
N HIS A 123 17.64 -14.15 -12.13
CA HIS A 123 17.58 -15.38 -12.93
C HIS A 123 17.74 -15.05 -14.43
N ALA A 124 18.47 -15.88 -15.17
CA ALA A 124 18.76 -15.67 -16.58
C ALA A 124 17.47 -15.40 -17.40
N GLY A 125 17.49 -14.33 -18.17
CA GLY A 125 16.33 -13.87 -18.97
C GLY A 125 15.28 -13.05 -18.22
N LEU A 126 15.44 -12.81 -16.91
CA LEU A 126 14.53 -11.95 -16.13
C LEU A 126 15.19 -10.61 -15.80
N LYS A 127 14.37 -9.56 -15.73
CA LYS A 127 14.81 -8.24 -15.26
C LYS A 127 15.07 -8.26 -13.75
N PRO A 128 16.04 -7.46 -13.25
CA PRO A 128 16.20 -7.22 -11.82
C PRO A 128 14.88 -6.68 -11.22
N ARG A 129 14.47 -7.23 -10.11
CA ARG A 129 13.26 -6.81 -9.38
C ARG A 129 13.61 -6.51 -7.92
N SER A 130 12.93 -5.51 -7.36
CA SER A 130 12.93 -5.24 -5.93
C SER A 130 11.54 -4.86 -5.47
N THR A 131 11.21 -5.11 -4.21
CA THR A 131 9.93 -4.70 -3.61
C THR A 131 9.69 -3.18 -3.77
N THR A 132 10.73 -2.37 -3.57
CA THR A 132 10.62 -0.90 -3.74
C THR A 132 10.30 -0.53 -5.19
N ALA A 133 10.99 -1.16 -6.18
CA ALA A 133 10.69 -0.91 -7.59
C ALA A 133 9.26 -1.33 -7.94
N LEU A 134 8.80 -2.50 -7.45
CA LEU A 134 7.43 -2.97 -7.70
C LEU A 134 6.37 -2.06 -7.08
N ARG A 135 6.63 -1.52 -5.88
CA ARG A 135 5.74 -0.53 -5.26
C ARG A 135 5.68 0.76 -6.07
N ASN A 136 6.82 1.22 -6.58
CA ASN A 136 6.92 2.42 -7.39
C ASN A 136 6.43 2.20 -8.85
N GLU A 137 6.25 0.95 -9.30
CA GLU A 137 5.62 0.63 -10.58
C GLU A 137 4.09 0.93 -10.57
N CYS A 138 3.48 1.06 -9.40
CA CYS A 138 2.07 1.41 -9.29
C CYS A 138 1.89 2.93 -9.40
N THR A 139 1.45 3.40 -10.55
CA THR A 139 1.19 4.82 -10.82
C THR A 139 -0.24 5.25 -10.54
N ILE A 140 -1.08 4.35 -9.99
CA ILE A 140 -2.45 4.73 -9.60
C ILE A 140 -2.38 5.77 -8.48
N PRO A 141 -2.96 6.96 -8.68
CA PRO A 141 -2.82 8.07 -7.74
C PRO A 141 -3.52 7.83 -6.41
N PHE A 142 -3.19 8.63 -5.43
CA PHE A 142 -4.08 8.94 -4.30
C PHE A 142 -4.94 10.15 -4.61
N ARG A 143 -6.00 10.35 -3.87
CA ARG A 143 -6.88 11.50 -3.93
C ARG A 143 -6.92 12.20 -2.58
N ILE A 144 -6.90 13.52 -2.58
CA ILE A 144 -7.15 14.37 -1.40
C ILE A 144 -8.42 15.17 -1.65
N ASP A 145 -9.25 15.36 -0.62
CA ASP A 145 -10.29 16.37 -0.60
C ASP A 145 -9.71 17.68 -0.10
N LEU A 146 -9.86 18.74 -0.89
CA LEU A 146 -9.51 20.09 -0.49
C LEU A 146 -10.67 20.76 0.26
N ALA A 147 -11.89 20.61 -0.24
CA ALA A 147 -13.10 21.18 0.35
C ALA A 147 -14.37 20.46 -0.12
N GLY A 148 -15.46 20.64 0.61
CA GLY A 148 -16.79 20.15 0.24
C GLY A 148 -17.01 18.65 0.41
N GLY A 149 -16.08 17.91 1.01
CA GLY A 149 -16.23 16.49 1.26
C GLY A 149 -17.57 16.16 1.92
N TRP A 150 -18.15 14.98 1.64
CA TRP A 150 -19.49 14.51 1.98
C TRP A 150 -20.64 14.98 1.06
N LEU A 151 -20.47 16.01 0.22
CA LEU A 151 -21.51 16.38 -0.73
C LEU A 151 -21.77 15.34 -1.82
N ASP A 152 -20.87 14.37 -1.99
CA ASP A 152 -21.06 13.18 -2.85
C ASP A 152 -22.02 12.15 -2.25
N GLN A 153 -22.47 12.37 -0.99
CA GLN A 153 -23.48 11.57 -0.34
C GLN A 153 -24.88 12.20 -0.52
N PRO A 154 -25.85 11.44 -1.06
CA PRO A 154 -27.20 11.95 -1.30
C PRO A 154 -27.90 12.48 -0.05
N PHE A 155 -27.60 11.91 1.13
CA PHE A 155 -28.20 12.37 2.39
C PHE A 155 -27.69 13.76 2.81
N VAL A 156 -26.56 14.24 2.24
CA VAL A 156 -26.00 15.57 2.45
C VAL A 156 -26.44 16.52 1.33
N SER A 157 -26.13 16.19 0.07
CA SER A 157 -26.39 17.09 -1.08
C SER A 157 -27.88 17.31 -1.39
N LYS A 158 -28.77 16.46 -0.87
CA LYS A 158 -30.23 16.74 -0.90
C LYS A 158 -30.63 17.94 -0.05
N HIS A 159 -29.91 18.24 1.03
CA HIS A 159 -30.17 19.40 1.85
C HIS A 159 -29.69 20.69 1.19
N HIS A 160 -28.52 20.65 0.58
CA HIS A 160 -27.94 21.76 -0.16
C HIS A 160 -27.01 21.22 -1.26
N PRO A 161 -27.30 21.47 -2.54
CA PRO A 161 -26.39 21.15 -3.64
C PRO A 161 -25.07 21.89 -3.51
N GLY A 162 -23.97 21.26 -3.98
CA GLY A 162 -22.67 21.89 -3.93
C GLY A 162 -21.57 21.04 -4.52
N SER A 163 -20.36 21.53 -4.46
CA SER A 163 -19.21 20.87 -5.07
C SER A 163 -18.27 20.25 -4.06
N VAL A 164 -17.63 19.14 -4.45
CA VAL A 164 -16.44 18.59 -3.79
C VAL A 164 -15.23 18.97 -4.63
N LEU A 165 -14.19 19.45 -3.99
CA LEU A 165 -12.90 19.72 -4.62
C LEU A 165 -11.93 18.60 -4.27
N THR A 166 -11.42 17.91 -5.30
CA THR A 166 -10.43 16.85 -5.14
C THR A 166 -9.16 17.19 -5.90
N VAL A 167 -8.02 16.72 -5.39
CA VAL A 167 -6.75 16.75 -6.11
C VAL A 167 -6.18 15.35 -6.18
N SER A 168 -5.75 14.96 -7.38
CA SER A 168 -5.01 13.71 -7.61
C SER A 168 -3.54 13.92 -7.30
N ILE A 169 -2.95 13.05 -6.50
CA ILE A 169 -1.53 13.13 -6.14
C ILE A 169 -0.79 11.85 -6.52
N GLU A 170 0.45 12.01 -6.96
CA GLU A 170 1.30 10.87 -7.30
C GLU A 170 1.56 9.96 -6.10
N PRO A 171 1.65 8.64 -6.31
CA PRO A 171 1.86 7.67 -5.25
C PRO A 171 3.33 7.60 -4.82
N THR A 172 3.95 8.75 -4.51
CA THR A 172 5.35 8.85 -4.08
C THR A 172 5.58 8.34 -2.66
N HIS A 173 4.51 8.27 -1.85
CA HIS A 173 4.51 7.79 -0.48
C HIS A 173 3.42 6.75 -0.24
N ASP A 174 3.67 5.80 0.66
CA ASP A 174 2.64 4.90 1.16
C ASP A 174 1.88 5.59 2.30
N PHE A 175 0.57 5.72 2.12
CA PHE A 175 -0.32 6.21 3.17
C PHE A 175 -0.96 5.05 3.92
N ASN A 176 -1.11 5.21 5.23
CA ASN A 176 -1.78 4.24 6.06
C ASN A 176 -3.25 4.06 5.66
N ASP A 177 -3.77 2.86 5.87
CA ASP A 177 -5.21 2.61 5.76
C ASP A 177 -5.99 3.56 6.68
N ARG A 178 -7.17 4.01 6.21
CA ARG A 178 -8.05 4.91 6.95
C ARG A 178 -7.46 6.31 7.19
N SER A 179 -6.45 6.71 6.40
CA SER A 179 -5.82 8.03 6.52
C SER A 179 -6.61 9.18 5.88
N GLY A 180 -7.78 8.92 5.27
CA GLY A 180 -8.57 9.94 4.57
C GLY A 180 -8.08 10.28 3.16
N MET A 181 -7.13 9.52 2.64
CA MET A 181 -6.52 9.72 1.31
C MET A 181 -7.10 8.80 0.24
N SER A 182 -8.36 8.41 0.33
CA SER A 182 -9.00 7.40 -0.53
C SER A 182 -8.21 6.09 -0.62
N SER A 183 -7.54 5.70 0.45
CA SER A 183 -6.69 4.51 0.45
C SER A 183 -7.48 3.22 0.20
N SER A 184 -8.74 3.13 0.64
CA SER A 184 -9.64 2.02 0.37
C SER A 184 -10.02 1.93 -1.11
N THR A 185 -10.45 3.03 -1.73
CA THR A 185 -10.82 3.11 -3.14
C THR A 185 -9.60 2.90 -4.04
N ARG A 186 -8.43 3.44 -3.66
CA ARG A 186 -7.18 3.17 -4.36
C ARG A 186 -6.81 1.68 -4.33
N LYS A 187 -7.00 0.97 -3.22
CA LYS A 187 -6.82 -0.49 -3.17
C LYS A 187 -7.75 -1.21 -4.14
N LYS A 188 -9.00 -0.78 -4.27
CA LYS A 188 -9.94 -1.30 -5.27
C LYS A 188 -9.46 -1.01 -6.69
N ALA A 189 -8.95 0.19 -6.97
CA ALA A 189 -8.35 0.52 -8.26
C ALA A 189 -7.12 -0.35 -8.59
N VAL A 190 -6.24 -0.59 -7.61
CA VAL A 190 -5.10 -1.50 -7.75
C VAL A 190 -5.55 -2.95 -7.96
N ALA A 191 -6.59 -3.42 -7.27
CA ALA A 191 -7.15 -4.74 -7.48
C ALA A 191 -7.73 -4.90 -8.89
N LEU A 192 -8.37 -3.84 -9.42
CA LEU A 192 -9.01 -3.82 -10.73
C LEU A 192 -7.99 -3.67 -11.88
N TRP A 193 -7.04 -2.74 -11.76
CA TRP A 193 -6.15 -2.32 -12.84
C TRP A 193 -4.66 -2.60 -12.59
N ARG A 194 -4.31 -3.09 -11.44
CA ARG A 194 -2.95 -3.44 -11.00
C ARG A 194 -2.05 -2.21 -10.81
N THR A 195 -1.28 -1.82 -11.83
CA THR A 195 -0.19 -0.84 -11.68
C THR A 195 -0.47 0.54 -12.25
N HIS A 196 -1.40 0.65 -13.20
CA HIS A 196 -1.71 1.93 -13.87
C HIS A 196 -3.17 1.98 -14.30
N LEU A 197 -3.68 3.19 -14.43
CA LEU A 197 -5.01 3.40 -15.00
C LEU A 197 -4.99 3.04 -16.49
N PRO A 198 -6.01 2.31 -16.99
CA PRO A 198 -6.13 2.04 -18.43
C PRO A 198 -6.29 3.32 -19.25
N ASP A 199 -5.89 3.26 -20.51
CA ASP A 199 -6.25 4.28 -21.47
C ASP A 199 -7.77 4.24 -21.76
N GLY A 200 -8.38 5.40 -21.92
CA GLY A 200 -9.81 5.47 -22.23
C GLY A 200 -10.50 6.69 -21.66
N ASP A 201 -11.82 6.69 -21.76
CA ASP A 201 -12.67 7.72 -21.22
C ASP A 201 -12.63 7.73 -19.69
N ARG A 202 -12.22 8.86 -19.11
CA ARG A 202 -12.00 9.01 -17.66
C ARG A 202 -13.29 8.83 -16.87
N GLU A 203 -14.41 9.34 -17.39
CA GLU A 203 -15.69 9.22 -16.72
C GLU A 203 -16.17 7.78 -16.69
N GLN A 204 -15.98 7.02 -17.77
CA GLN A 204 -16.29 5.59 -17.80
C GLN A 204 -15.40 4.80 -16.85
N LEU A 205 -14.10 5.08 -16.81
CA LEU A 205 -13.18 4.42 -15.87
C LEU A 205 -13.57 4.70 -14.42
N ALA A 206 -13.92 5.95 -14.09
CA ALA A 206 -14.38 6.30 -12.74
C ALA A 206 -15.70 5.60 -12.38
N LYS A 207 -16.65 5.48 -13.35
CA LYS A 207 -17.89 4.70 -13.14
C LYS A 207 -17.60 3.20 -12.92
N VAL A 208 -16.65 2.63 -13.65
CA VAL A 208 -16.23 1.23 -13.45
C VAL A 208 -15.65 1.03 -12.05
N LEU A 209 -14.78 1.94 -11.59
CA LEU A 209 -14.21 1.87 -10.25
C LEU A 209 -15.29 2.03 -9.17
N PHE A 210 -16.18 3.01 -9.34
CA PHE A 210 -17.31 3.24 -8.44
C PHE A 210 -18.22 2.01 -8.33
N GLY A 211 -18.55 1.37 -9.47
CA GLY A 211 -19.35 0.15 -9.50
C GLY A 211 -18.62 -1.07 -8.88
N PHE A 212 -17.30 -1.14 -9.04
CA PHE A 212 -16.49 -2.19 -8.43
C PHE A 212 -16.39 -2.03 -6.90
N GLU A 213 -16.33 -0.80 -6.42
CA GLU A 213 -16.35 -0.48 -4.99
C GLU A 213 -17.74 -0.73 -4.36
N ASN A 214 -18.80 -0.48 -5.12
CA ASN A 214 -20.20 -0.59 -4.69
C ASN A 214 -20.94 -1.69 -5.48
N PRO A 215 -20.62 -2.98 -5.27
CA PRO A 215 -21.29 -4.06 -5.99
C PRO A 215 -22.80 -4.12 -5.64
N PRO A 216 -23.62 -4.73 -6.50
CA PRO A 216 -25.05 -4.87 -6.24
C PRO A 216 -25.32 -5.50 -4.87
N GLY A 217 -26.18 -4.86 -4.08
CA GLY A 217 -26.51 -5.27 -2.72
C GLY A 217 -25.70 -4.56 -1.61
N THR A 218 -24.81 -3.64 -1.98
CA THR A 218 -24.12 -2.78 -0.99
C THR A 218 -25.13 -1.93 -0.25
N THR A 219 -25.15 -2.01 1.08
CA THR A 219 -26.06 -1.24 1.96
C THR A 219 -25.54 0.16 2.24
N GLU A 220 -24.23 0.32 2.36
CA GLU A 220 -23.55 1.61 2.59
C GLU A 220 -22.73 1.94 1.34
N VAL A 221 -23.30 2.74 0.46
CA VAL A 221 -22.68 3.12 -0.81
C VAL A 221 -21.65 4.22 -0.55
N SER A 222 -20.39 3.94 -0.88
CA SER A 222 -19.34 4.96 -0.94
C SER A 222 -19.67 5.98 -2.02
N GLY A 223 -19.40 7.25 -1.78
CA GLY A 223 -19.61 8.28 -2.77
C GLY A 223 -18.62 8.21 -3.94
N SER A 224 -18.91 8.93 -5.02
CA SER A 224 -18.11 8.86 -6.25
C SER A 224 -16.88 9.77 -6.26
N GLN A 225 -16.76 10.70 -5.31
CA GLN A 225 -15.61 11.62 -5.23
C GLN A 225 -14.28 10.90 -5.21
N ASP A 226 -14.20 9.75 -4.54
CA ASP A 226 -12.99 8.94 -4.42
C ASP A 226 -12.60 8.31 -5.76
N SER A 227 -13.54 7.68 -6.44
CA SER A 227 -13.31 7.05 -7.74
C SER A 227 -12.97 8.06 -8.82
N ILE A 228 -13.65 9.22 -8.83
CA ILE A 228 -13.39 10.31 -9.78
C ILE A 228 -12.01 10.92 -9.50
N GLY A 229 -11.72 11.28 -8.25
CA GLY A 229 -10.45 11.92 -7.89
C GLY A 229 -9.22 11.04 -8.07
N ILE A 230 -9.36 9.69 -8.09
CA ILE A 230 -8.28 8.78 -8.47
C ILE A 230 -8.09 8.75 -9.99
N VAL A 231 -9.17 8.79 -10.77
CA VAL A 231 -9.11 8.60 -12.23
C VAL A 231 -8.84 9.90 -12.98
N PHE A 232 -9.37 11.01 -12.51
CA PHE A 232 -9.18 12.33 -13.12
C PHE A 232 -7.91 12.99 -12.57
N PRO A 233 -6.95 13.36 -13.44
CA PRO A 233 -5.73 14.03 -13.00
C PRO A 233 -6.00 15.48 -12.57
N GLY A 234 -5.07 16.05 -11.82
CA GLY A 234 -5.09 17.45 -11.43
C GLY A 234 -6.13 17.78 -10.36
N VAL A 235 -6.69 18.97 -10.42
CA VAL A 235 -7.70 19.47 -9.49
C VAL A 235 -9.08 19.34 -10.13
N ASN A 236 -10.02 18.77 -9.40
CA ASN A 236 -11.35 18.51 -9.93
C ASN A 236 -12.43 19.10 -9.03
N ARG A 237 -13.40 19.80 -9.64
CA ARG A 237 -14.62 20.29 -9.01
C ARG A 237 -15.79 19.41 -9.45
N LEU A 238 -16.40 18.73 -8.48
CA LEU A 238 -17.45 17.73 -8.69
C LEU A 238 -18.75 18.24 -8.08
N HIS A 239 -19.73 18.63 -8.90
CA HIS A 239 -20.98 19.23 -8.43
C HIS A 239 -22.07 18.17 -8.20
N TYR A 240 -22.63 18.12 -7.00
CA TYR A 240 -23.64 17.14 -6.57
C TYR A 240 -24.98 17.79 -6.23
N GLU A 241 -26.06 17.13 -6.65
CA GLU A 241 -27.44 17.57 -6.47
C GLU A 241 -28.33 16.42 -5.96
N GLY A 242 -27.92 15.77 -4.88
CA GLY A 242 -28.67 14.69 -4.25
C GLY A 242 -28.51 13.31 -4.88
N GLY A 243 -27.52 13.13 -5.76
CA GLY A 243 -27.13 11.85 -6.35
C GLY A 243 -25.74 11.40 -5.87
N TYR A 244 -25.40 10.13 -6.07
CA TYR A 244 -24.05 9.60 -5.85
C TYR A 244 -23.06 9.99 -6.96
N TRP A 245 -23.55 10.40 -8.13
CA TRP A 245 -22.74 10.83 -9.27
C TRP A 245 -22.93 12.34 -9.49
N PRO A 246 -21.84 13.10 -9.75
CA PRO A 246 -21.96 14.54 -9.95
C PRO A 246 -22.70 14.86 -11.24
N THR A 247 -23.47 15.97 -11.23
CA THR A 247 -24.14 16.51 -12.42
C THR A 247 -23.17 17.23 -13.34
N HIS A 248 -22.04 17.69 -12.79
CA HIS A 248 -20.98 18.35 -13.54
C HIS A 248 -19.60 18.05 -12.96
N ILE A 249 -18.62 17.82 -13.84
CA ILE A 249 -17.20 17.62 -13.52
C ILE A 249 -16.40 18.68 -14.27
N GLU A 250 -15.66 19.49 -13.53
CA GLU A 250 -14.72 20.46 -14.07
C GLU A 250 -13.32 20.10 -13.59
N SER A 251 -12.35 20.02 -14.52
CA SER A 251 -10.98 19.59 -14.21
C SER A 251 -9.98 20.63 -14.66
N VAL A 252 -9.03 20.97 -13.79
CA VAL A 252 -7.91 21.87 -14.05
C VAL A 252 -6.61 21.09 -13.99
N ASN A 253 -5.88 21.10 -15.12
CA ASN A 253 -4.56 20.47 -15.27
C ASN A 253 -3.51 21.50 -15.70
N ASP A 254 -3.74 22.78 -15.41
CA ASP A 254 -2.80 23.86 -15.71
C ASP A 254 -1.56 23.72 -14.83
N GLU A 255 -0.37 23.77 -15.45
CA GLU A 255 0.90 23.57 -14.77
C GLU A 255 1.17 24.62 -13.69
N ALA A 256 0.72 25.87 -13.90
CA ALA A 256 0.90 26.94 -12.92
C ALA A 256 0.02 26.70 -11.68
N VAL A 257 -1.21 26.21 -11.85
CA VAL A 257 -2.11 25.85 -10.75
C VAL A 257 -1.56 24.66 -9.98
N LEU A 258 -1.12 23.61 -10.67
CA LEU A 258 -0.57 22.41 -10.03
C LEU A 258 0.71 22.73 -9.27
N SER A 259 1.63 23.49 -9.87
CA SER A 259 2.87 23.93 -9.19
C SER A 259 2.58 24.82 -7.98
N PHE A 260 1.56 25.68 -8.05
CA PHE A 260 1.15 26.46 -6.88
C PHE A 260 0.69 25.56 -5.73
N ILE A 261 -0.15 24.56 -6.01
CA ILE A 261 -0.63 23.60 -5.00
C ILE A 261 0.55 22.81 -4.42
N GLU A 262 1.46 22.27 -5.24
CA GLU A 262 2.63 21.53 -4.80
C GLU A 262 3.53 22.33 -3.87
N GLN A 263 3.67 23.63 -4.12
CA GLN A 263 4.52 24.50 -3.29
C GLN A 263 3.86 24.91 -1.96
N HIS A 264 2.54 24.88 -1.86
CA HIS A 264 1.80 25.41 -0.71
C HIS A 264 1.04 24.36 0.07
N LEU A 265 0.73 23.19 -0.53
CA LEU A 265 0.03 22.10 0.14
C LEU A 265 1.02 21.27 0.98
N GLN A 266 0.78 21.19 2.28
CA GLN A 266 1.54 20.33 3.18
C GLN A 266 0.63 19.25 3.74
N LEU A 267 1.07 17.99 3.61
CA LEU A 267 0.35 16.84 4.17
C LEU A 267 0.88 16.55 5.57
N VAL A 268 0.00 16.66 6.55
CA VAL A 268 0.31 16.27 7.93
C VAL A 268 -0.33 14.91 8.20
N PRO A 269 0.46 13.84 8.40
CA PRO A 269 -0.09 12.53 8.67
C PRO A 269 -0.76 12.53 10.04
N LEU A 270 -2.04 12.19 10.08
CA LEU A 270 -2.80 11.93 11.29
C LEU A 270 -2.84 10.42 11.55
N GLY A 271 -3.06 10.05 12.82
CA GLY A 271 -3.28 8.64 13.18
C GLY A 271 -4.53 8.08 12.49
N PRO A 272 -4.63 6.74 12.36
CA PRO A 272 -5.81 6.10 11.81
C PRO A 272 -7.05 6.40 12.68
N ARG A 273 -8.23 6.37 12.06
CA ARG A 273 -9.49 6.49 12.80
C ARG A 273 -9.63 5.34 13.80
N HIS A 274 -10.33 5.60 14.90
CA HIS A 274 -10.58 4.57 15.92
C HIS A 274 -11.31 3.35 15.33
N ASP A 275 -10.95 2.18 15.83
CA ASP A 275 -11.66 0.96 15.48
C ASP A 275 -13.13 1.04 15.93
N GLY A 276 -14.03 0.60 15.05
CA GLY A 276 -15.48 0.66 15.30
C GLY A 276 -16.17 1.97 14.86
N TYR A 277 -15.44 2.99 14.40
CA TYR A 277 -16.07 4.18 13.81
C TYR A 277 -16.59 3.86 12.39
N ALA A 278 -17.93 3.83 12.25
CA ALA A 278 -18.61 3.61 10.97
C ALA A 278 -18.86 4.96 10.29
N VAL A 279 -17.98 5.28 9.32
CA VAL A 279 -17.90 6.61 8.71
C VAL A 279 -19.23 7.11 8.16
N LEU A 280 -20.00 6.23 7.50
CA LEU A 280 -21.29 6.63 6.88
C LEU A 280 -22.45 6.68 7.87
N SER A 281 -22.52 5.75 8.80
CA SER A 281 -23.61 5.68 9.78
C SER A 281 -23.44 6.64 10.96
N ASP A 282 -22.21 6.97 11.33
CA ASP A 282 -21.92 7.83 12.48
C ASP A 282 -21.82 9.33 12.10
N THR A 283 -21.88 9.64 10.79
CA THR A 283 -21.82 11.03 10.32
C THR A 283 -23.21 11.58 10.07
N HIS A 284 -23.53 12.66 10.78
CA HIS A 284 -24.79 13.40 10.62
C HIS A 284 -24.51 14.83 10.18
N ILE A 285 -24.94 15.19 8.97
CA ILE A 285 -24.78 16.54 8.42
C ILE A 285 -26.18 17.05 8.06
N ASP A 286 -26.58 18.14 8.71
CA ASP A 286 -27.86 18.82 8.47
C ASP A 286 -27.76 19.83 7.32
N ALA A 287 -28.85 20.53 7.03
CA ALA A 287 -28.92 21.54 5.97
C ALA A 287 -27.91 22.67 6.16
N GLN A 288 -27.66 23.09 7.41
CA GLN A 288 -26.66 24.12 7.69
C GLN A 288 -25.25 23.62 7.42
N GLY A 289 -24.94 22.38 7.83
CA GLY A 289 -23.67 21.73 7.56
C GLY A 289 -23.42 21.55 6.05
N ALA A 290 -24.43 21.12 5.30
CA ALA A 290 -24.34 20.98 3.85
C ALA A 290 -24.05 22.33 3.16
N MET A 291 -24.71 23.41 3.60
CA MET A 291 -24.45 24.76 3.07
C MET A 291 -23.02 25.24 3.39
N VAL A 292 -22.51 24.99 4.57
CA VAL A 292 -21.13 25.34 4.95
C VAL A 292 -20.12 24.60 4.09
N LEU A 293 -20.33 23.30 3.83
CA LEU A 293 -19.48 22.50 2.97
C LEU A 293 -19.48 23.02 1.52
N ALA A 294 -20.67 23.32 0.97
CA ALA A 294 -20.82 23.88 -0.37
C ALA A 294 -20.09 25.23 -0.51
N LYS A 295 -20.28 26.10 0.49
CA LYS A 295 -19.60 27.40 0.51
C LYS A 295 -18.08 27.28 0.62
N ALA A 296 -17.58 26.37 1.45
CA ALA A 296 -16.14 26.15 1.57
C ALA A 296 -15.53 25.70 0.24
N ALA A 297 -16.23 24.89 -0.55
CA ALA A 297 -15.78 24.49 -1.86
C ALA A 297 -15.79 25.66 -2.87
N GLU A 298 -16.80 26.54 -2.83
CA GLU A 298 -16.83 27.74 -3.66
C GLU A 298 -15.71 28.72 -3.31
N ASP A 299 -15.44 28.93 -2.03
CA ASP A 299 -14.41 29.85 -1.57
C ASP A 299 -12.99 29.33 -1.86
N CYS A 300 -12.83 28.00 -2.01
CA CYS A 300 -11.56 27.34 -2.32
C CYS A 300 -11.26 27.25 -3.82
N TRP A 301 -12.30 27.17 -4.68
CA TRP A 301 -12.16 27.09 -6.13
C TRP A 301 -11.81 28.44 -6.74
#